data_072b82109dc7530e48f26cd37f4a866b
#
_entry.id   072b82109dc7530e48f26cd37f4a866b
#
_cell.length_a   1.000
_cell.length_b   1.000
_cell.length_c   1.000
_cell.angle_alpha   90.00
_cell.angle_beta   90.00
_cell.angle_gamma   90.00
#
_symmetry.space_group_name_H-M   'P 1'
#
loop_
_entity.id
_entity.type
_entity.pdbx_description
1 polymer ?
#
loop_
_entity_poly.entity_id
_entity_poly.type
_entity_poly.pdbx_seq_one_letter_code
_entity_poly.pdbx_strand_id
1 'polypeptide(L)'
;MYLGHVIESIVATEKHPRLRAHRLLVVEPVGLDGRPTGAAADVALDPGLDAGPGDYVVVAKEGAVVADLLDGDLGPGETATPANVVVVAVADDWAPRVR
;
A
#
# COMPACT_ATOMS: atom_id res chain seq x y z
N MET A 1 6.77 1.13 8.90
CA MET A 1 6.97 1.19 7.43
C MET A 1 7.88 0.07 6.98
N TYR A 2 7.65 -0.42 5.77
CA TYR A 2 8.55 -1.42 5.19
C TYR A 2 8.63 -1.25 3.68
N LEU A 3 9.66 -1.84 3.09
CA LEU A 3 9.85 -1.88 1.64
C LEU A 3 9.15 -3.12 1.10
N GLY A 4 8.41 -2.98 0.03
CA GLY A 4 7.65 -4.07 -0.56
C GLY A 4 7.72 -4.13 -2.07
N HIS A 5 7.38 -5.28 -2.62
CA HIS A 5 7.27 -5.53 -4.04
C HIS A 5 5.81 -5.82 -4.37
N VAL A 6 5.22 -5.07 -5.27
CA VAL A 6 3.84 -5.28 -5.69
C VAL A 6 3.80 -6.50 -6.61
N ILE A 7 3.05 -7.52 -6.21
CA ILE A 7 2.94 -8.76 -6.99
C ILE A 7 1.64 -8.87 -7.76
N GLU A 8 0.59 -8.16 -7.33
CA GLU A 8 -0.71 -8.24 -7.97
C GLU A 8 -1.58 -7.03 -7.64
N SER A 9 -2.45 -6.64 -8.56
CA SER A 9 -3.57 -5.72 -8.29
C SER A 9 -4.82 -6.53 -8.03
N ILE A 10 -5.60 -6.11 -7.02
CA ILE A 10 -6.85 -6.78 -6.67
C ILE A 10 -8.02 -6.03 -7.29
N VAL A 11 -8.87 -6.76 -8.00
CA VAL A 11 -10.17 -6.26 -8.46
C VAL A 11 -11.22 -6.85 -7.55
N ALA A 12 -11.91 -6.00 -6.79
CA ALA A 12 -12.98 -6.41 -5.89
C ALA A 12 -14.33 -6.07 -6.52
N THR A 13 -15.29 -7.01 -6.48
CA THR A 13 -16.65 -6.79 -6.97
C THR A 13 -17.38 -5.78 -6.09
N GLU A 14 -17.13 -5.84 -4.78
CA GLU A 14 -17.71 -4.92 -3.81
C GLU A 14 -16.61 -4.36 -2.92
N LYS A 15 -16.66 -3.06 -2.69
CA LYS A 15 -15.73 -2.37 -1.80
C LYS A 15 -16.48 -1.40 -0.91
N HIS A 16 -15.93 -1.15 0.27
CA HIS A 16 -16.40 -0.05 1.10
C HIS A 16 -16.35 1.27 0.30
N PRO A 17 -17.36 2.17 0.43
CA PRO A 17 -17.39 3.41 -0.36
C PRO A 17 -16.10 4.24 -0.30
N ARG A 18 -15.40 4.25 0.83
CA ARG A 18 -14.13 4.99 0.97
C ARG A 18 -12.99 4.37 0.19
N LEU A 19 -13.11 3.11 -0.26
CA LEU A 19 -12.07 2.43 -1.04
C LEU A 19 -12.28 2.52 -2.55
N ARG A 20 -13.42 3.00 -3.02
CA ARG A 20 -13.78 3.01 -4.45
C ARG A 20 -12.80 3.80 -5.33
N ALA A 21 -12.26 4.88 -4.81
CA ALA A 21 -11.31 5.73 -5.52
C ALA A 21 -9.87 5.22 -5.42
N HIS A 22 -9.63 4.10 -4.74
CA HIS A 22 -8.30 3.61 -4.46
C HIS A 22 -8.10 2.20 -5.02
N ARG A 23 -6.86 1.92 -5.39
CA ARG A 23 -6.47 0.60 -5.88
C ARG A 23 -6.01 -0.25 -4.69
N LEU A 24 -6.35 -1.54 -4.71
CA LEU A 24 -5.86 -2.50 -3.74
C LEU A 24 -4.75 -3.33 -4.38
N LEU A 25 -3.64 -3.48 -3.66
CA LEU A 25 -2.45 -4.18 -4.16
C LEU A 25 -2.03 -5.26 -3.17
N VAL A 26 -1.56 -6.38 -3.69
CA VAL A 26 -0.86 -7.38 -2.88
C VAL A 26 0.62 -7.03 -2.89
N VAL A 27 1.18 -6.79 -1.70
CA VAL A 27 2.56 -6.36 -1.54
C VAL A 27 3.31 -7.36 -0.68
N GLU A 28 4.44 -7.85 -1.21
CA GLU A 28 5.32 -8.77 -0.50
C GLU A 28 6.47 -7.99 0.13
N PRO A 29 6.69 -8.08 1.46
CA PRO A 29 7.82 -7.43 2.10
C PRO A 29 9.16 -7.93 1.55
N VAL A 30 10.06 -7.00 1.25
CA VAL A 30 11.38 -7.30 0.70
C VAL A 30 12.48 -6.59 1.51
N GLY A 31 13.69 -7.14 1.42
CA GLY A 31 14.88 -6.50 1.97
C GLY A 31 15.48 -5.49 0.99
N LEU A 32 16.59 -4.86 1.38
CA LEU A 32 17.30 -3.90 0.53
C LEU A 32 17.89 -4.54 -0.72
N ASP A 33 18.05 -5.86 -0.73
CA ASP A 33 18.47 -6.62 -1.91
C ASP A 33 17.30 -6.97 -2.86
N GLY A 34 16.09 -6.55 -2.51
CA GLY A 34 14.89 -6.83 -3.29
C GLY A 34 14.33 -8.23 -3.12
N ARG A 35 14.92 -9.05 -2.25
CA ARG A 35 14.45 -10.42 -2.02
C ARG A 35 13.39 -10.46 -0.92
N PRO A 36 12.42 -11.38 -1.02
CA PRO A 36 11.41 -11.56 0.03
C PRO A 36 12.06 -11.82 1.38
N THR A 37 11.51 -11.18 2.43
CA THR A 37 11.99 -11.38 3.79
C THR A 37 11.43 -12.63 4.44
N GLY A 38 10.43 -13.27 3.82
CA GLY A 38 9.69 -14.39 4.42
C GLY A 38 8.47 -13.96 5.21
N ALA A 39 8.26 -12.66 5.41
CA ALA A 39 7.04 -12.16 6.03
C ALA A 39 5.85 -12.34 5.07
N ALA A 40 4.64 -12.48 5.65
CA ALA A 40 3.43 -12.63 4.86
C ALA A 40 3.16 -11.39 4.01
N ALA A 41 2.61 -11.58 2.81
CA ALA A 41 2.18 -10.48 1.97
C ALA A 41 0.99 -9.76 2.61
N ASP A 42 0.92 -8.45 2.37
CA ASP A 42 -0.17 -7.60 2.83
C ASP A 42 -1.02 -7.14 1.65
N VAL A 43 -2.29 -6.85 1.93
CA VAL A 43 -3.14 -6.11 1.02
C VAL A 43 -3.00 -4.63 1.40
N ALA A 44 -2.46 -3.85 0.51
CA ALA A 44 -2.20 -2.42 0.74
C ALA A 44 -3.06 -1.57 -0.19
N LEU A 45 -3.44 -0.39 0.29
CA LEU A 45 -4.21 0.56 -0.48
C LEU A 45 -3.27 1.57 -1.13
N ASP A 46 -3.44 1.80 -2.44
CA ASP A 46 -2.74 2.85 -3.16
C ASP A 46 -3.63 4.10 -3.21
N PRO A 47 -3.26 5.19 -2.53
CA PRO A 47 -4.09 6.39 -2.48
C PRO A 47 -3.99 7.27 -3.74
N GLY A 48 -3.42 6.78 -4.82
CA GLY A 48 -3.33 7.54 -6.07
C GLY A 48 -1.91 7.66 -6.62
N LEU A 49 -0.98 6.85 -6.15
CA LEU A 49 0.40 6.85 -6.63
C LEU A 49 0.59 6.03 -7.91
N ASP A 50 -0.47 5.36 -8.35
CA ASP A 50 -0.48 4.53 -9.55
C ASP A 50 0.56 3.39 -9.53
N ALA A 51 0.76 2.79 -8.38
CA ALA A 51 1.62 1.62 -8.26
C ALA A 51 0.96 0.39 -8.87
N GLY A 52 1.74 -0.48 -9.45
CA GLY A 52 1.26 -1.69 -10.11
C GLY A 52 2.22 -2.87 -9.95
N PRO A 53 1.83 -4.05 -10.45
CA PRO A 53 2.69 -5.24 -10.37
C PRO A 53 4.09 -4.98 -10.92
N GLY A 54 5.10 -5.40 -10.19
CA GLY A 54 6.50 -5.17 -10.51
C GLY A 54 7.12 -3.96 -9.84
N ASP A 55 6.32 -3.03 -9.32
CA ASP A 55 6.84 -1.86 -8.64
C ASP A 55 7.35 -2.20 -7.23
N TYR A 56 8.38 -1.47 -6.80
CA TYR A 56 8.83 -1.47 -5.42
C TYR A 56 8.24 -0.25 -4.73
N VAL A 57 7.71 -0.45 -3.53
CA VAL A 57 6.96 0.57 -2.80
C VAL A 57 7.39 0.64 -1.35
N VAL A 58 7.18 1.81 -0.75
CA VAL A 58 7.27 1.97 0.71
C VAL A 58 5.86 1.92 1.26
N VAL A 59 5.65 1.07 2.26
CA VAL A 59 4.32 0.80 2.81
C VAL A 59 4.28 1.20 4.28
N ALA A 60 3.27 1.96 4.66
CA ALA A 60 2.96 2.28 6.05
C ALA A 60 1.89 1.33 6.57
N LYS A 61 2.09 0.82 7.77
CA LYS A 61 1.18 -0.10 8.44
C LYS A 61 0.74 0.44 9.80
N GLU A 62 1.04 1.69 10.07
CA GLU A 62 0.70 2.36 11.32
C GLU A 62 -0.61 3.13 11.17
N GLY A 63 -1.57 2.86 12.06
CA GLY A 63 -2.92 3.41 11.96
C GLY A 63 -2.97 4.93 11.91
N ALA A 64 -2.13 5.63 12.68
CA ALA A 64 -2.11 7.09 12.69
C ALA A 64 -1.66 7.67 11.33
N VAL A 65 -0.63 7.09 10.71
CA VAL A 65 -0.16 7.51 9.40
C VAL A 65 -1.22 7.25 8.33
N VAL A 66 -1.85 6.08 8.38
CA VAL A 66 -2.90 5.70 7.43
C VAL A 66 -4.09 6.65 7.55
N ALA A 67 -4.52 6.96 8.78
CA ALA A 67 -5.64 7.87 9.01
C ALA A 67 -5.35 9.27 8.47
N ASP A 68 -4.14 9.79 8.69
CA ASP A 68 -3.76 11.12 8.18
C ASP A 68 -3.78 11.17 6.66
N LEU A 69 -3.31 10.11 5.99
CA LEU A 69 -3.23 10.06 4.53
C LEU A 69 -4.59 9.84 3.86
N LEU A 70 -5.47 9.04 4.48
CA LEU A 70 -6.71 8.61 3.86
C LEU A 70 -7.94 9.37 4.37
N ASP A 71 -7.94 9.75 5.64
CA ASP A 71 -9.11 10.29 6.33
C ASP A 71 -8.90 11.69 6.91
N GLY A 72 -7.83 12.38 6.52
CA GLY A 72 -7.54 13.73 7.02
C GLY A 72 -8.63 14.75 6.70
N ASP A 73 -9.44 14.51 5.68
CA ASP A 73 -10.57 15.34 5.27
C ASP A 73 -11.91 14.81 5.77
N LEU A 74 -11.91 13.83 6.65
CA LEU A 74 -13.13 13.18 7.14
C LEU A 74 -13.99 14.19 7.91
N GLY A 75 -15.24 14.35 7.46
CA GLY A 75 -16.20 15.24 8.09
C GLY A 75 -17.06 14.54 9.12
N PRO A 76 -17.87 15.30 9.87
CA PRO A 76 -18.81 14.73 10.85
C PRO A 76 -19.76 13.74 10.19
N GLY A 77 -19.91 12.57 10.78
CA GLY A 77 -20.82 11.53 10.29
C GLY A 77 -20.28 10.69 9.15
N GLU A 78 -19.08 10.97 8.63
CA GLU A 78 -18.46 10.14 7.62
C GLU A 78 -17.78 8.93 8.25
N THR A 79 -17.78 7.82 7.51
CA THR A 79 -17.13 6.59 7.95
C THR A 79 -15.66 6.60 7.56
N ALA A 80 -14.78 6.30 8.49
CA ALA A 80 -13.34 6.21 8.24
C ALA A 80 -13.03 5.09 7.23
N THR A 81 -11.93 5.24 6.49
CA THR A 81 -11.44 4.24 5.55
C THR A 81 -11.04 2.97 6.31
N PRO A 82 -11.59 1.80 5.96
CA PRO A 82 -11.32 0.56 6.68
C PRO A 82 -10.02 -0.11 6.20
N ALA A 83 -8.93 0.65 6.19
CA ALA A 83 -7.62 0.14 5.78
C ALA A 83 -6.56 0.59 6.77
N ASN A 84 -5.61 -0.28 7.06
CA ASN A 84 -4.48 0.02 7.95
C ASN A 84 -3.12 -0.20 7.28
N VAL A 85 -3.11 -0.51 5.99
CA VAL A 85 -1.89 -0.68 5.20
C VAL A 85 -2.02 0.18 3.95
N VAL A 86 -1.09 1.11 3.77
CA VAL A 86 -1.15 2.06 2.66
C VAL A 86 0.23 2.24 2.03
N VAL A 87 0.25 2.36 0.70
CA VAL A 87 1.45 2.72 -0.03
C VAL A 87 1.69 4.22 0.11
N VAL A 88 2.87 4.61 0.59
CA VAL A 88 3.22 6.01 0.82
C VAL A 88 4.21 6.56 -0.21
N ALA A 89 4.90 5.68 -0.94
CA ALA A 89 5.84 6.09 -1.99
C ALA A 89 6.08 4.95 -2.97
N VAL A 90 6.38 5.29 -4.22
CA VAL A 90 6.85 4.34 -5.23
C VAL A 90 8.34 4.61 -5.45
N ALA A 91 9.16 3.57 -5.41
CA ALA A 91 10.61 3.68 -5.51
C ALA A 91 11.05 3.54 -6.97
N ASP A 92 10.77 4.56 -7.78
CA ASP A 92 11.02 4.52 -9.24
C ASP A 92 12.51 4.45 -9.58
N ASP A 93 13.35 5.14 -8.80
CA ASP A 93 14.79 5.22 -9.04
C ASP A 93 15.60 4.26 -8.19
N TRP A 94 14.91 3.38 -7.47
CA TRP A 94 15.58 2.43 -6.58
C TRP A 94 15.85 1.12 -7.31
N ALA A 95 17.10 0.67 -7.24
CA ALA A 95 17.49 -0.66 -7.73
C ALA A 95 17.88 -1.53 -6.55
N PRO A 96 17.32 -2.74 -6.43
CA PRO A 96 17.72 -3.67 -5.36
C PRO A 96 19.21 -3.96 -5.40
N ARG A 97 19.85 -3.98 -4.22
CA ARG A 97 21.25 -4.37 -4.11
C ARG A 97 21.35 -5.87 -4.09
N VAL A 98 21.73 -6.43 -5.20
CA VAL A 98 21.98 -7.88 -5.33
C VAL A 98 23.42 -8.15 -4.95
N ARG A 99 23.62 -9.05 -4.00
CA ARG A 99 24.95 -9.48 -3.57
C ARG A 99 25.29 -10.84 -4.15
#